data_c45cfb046296eea19da41946d1cfa111
#
_entry.id   c45cfb046296eea19da41946d1cfa111
#
_cell.length_a   1.000
_cell.length_b   1.000
_cell.length_c   1.000
_cell.angle_alpha   90.00
_cell.angle_beta   90.00
_cell.angle_gamma   90.00
#
_symmetry.space_group_name_H-M   'P 1'
#
loop_
_entity.id
_entity.type
_entity.pdbx_description
1 polymer ?
#
loop_
_entity_poly.entity_id
_entity_poly.type
_entity_poly.pdbx_seq_one_letter_code
_entity_poly.pdbx_strand_id
1 'polypeptide(L)'
;MATLDSSFESDLKAAALDAVEHELTGRQANLVYQFVELVHTNLRSYARTHGYDVESTIESLGQPEVDRSAGRLTITIGWESEQMARWEFGTSDHVIQPVNADVLSFVWENPPQWVREEFDQARSSGGQFRSGYRVFLPETEVSGLPESRAIRDALNGLRRVMSA
;
A
#
# COMPACT_ATOMS: atom_id res chain seq x y z
N MET A 1 -54.45 -17.99 0.74
CA MET A 1 -53.16 -17.46 1.20
C MET A 1 -52.09 -18.22 0.43
N ALA A 2 -51.37 -17.64 -0.52
CA ALA A 2 -50.30 -18.35 -1.24
C ALA A 2 -49.08 -18.34 -0.33
N THR A 3 -48.64 -19.49 0.13
CA THR A 3 -47.36 -19.67 0.80
C THR A 3 -46.27 -19.72 -0.26
N LEU A 4 -45.34 -18.79 -0.25
CA LEU A 4 -44.13 -18.84 -1.06
C LEU A 4 -43.34 -20.11 -0.65
N ASP A 5 -42.95 -20.89 -1.64
CA ASP A 5 -42.13 -22.08 -1.45
C ASP A 5 -40.75 -21.67 -0.89
N SER A 6 -40.21 -22.45 0.06
CA SER A 6 -38.90 -22.19 0.65
C SER A 6 -37.77 -22.20 -0.39
N SER A 7 -37.95 -22.91 -1.52
CA SER A 7 -37.03 -22.89 -2.67
C SER A 7 -37.03 -21.53 -3.35
N PHE A 8 -38.19 -20.89 -3.52
CA PHE A 8 -38.29 -19.56 -4.16
C PHE A 8 -37.55 -18.50 -3.36
N GLU A 9 -37.63 -18.53 -2.02
CA GLU A 9 -36.92 -17.58 -1.16
C GLU A 9 -35.39 -17.77 -1.26
N SER A 10 -34.90 -19.02 -1.30
CA SER A 10 -33.48 -19.32 -1.46
C SER A 10 -32.96 -18.90 -2.84
N ASP A 11 -33.74 -19.15 -3.90
CA ASP A 11 -33.37 -18.79 -5.27
C ASP A 11 -33.36 -17.27 -5.46
N LEU A 12 -34.30 -16.55 -4.86
CA LEU A 12 -34.32 -15.10 -4.89
C LEU A 12 -33.11 -14.48 -4.15
N LYS A 13 -32.74 -15.06 -2.99
CA LYS A 13 -31.52 -14.62 -2.28
C LYS A 13 -30.27 -14.88 -3.08
N ALA A 14 -30.17 -16.06 -3.71
CA ALA A 14 -29.02 -16.40 -4.57
C ALA A 14 -28.90 -15.44 -5.75
N ALA A 15 -30.02 -15.19 -6.46
CA ALA A 15 -30.06 -14.27 -7.60
C ALA A 15 -29.71 -12.81 -7.19
N ALA A 16 -30.16 -12.37 -6.02
CA ALA A 16 -29.80 -11.06 -5.49
C ALA A 16 -28.32 -10.94 -5.18
N LEU A 17 -27.70 -11.96 -4.59
CA LEU A 17 -26.26 -12.00 -4.32
C LEU A 17 -25.45 -12.01 -5.61
N ASP A 18 -25.88 -12.77 -6.63
CA ASP A 18 -25.25 -12.79 -7.94
C ASP A 18 -25.29 -11.42 -8.63
N ALA A 19 -26.42 -10.73 -8.57
CA ALA A 19 -26.56 -9.38 -9.10
C ALA A 19 -25.63 -8.39 -8.39
N VAL A 20 -25.58 -8.42 -7.05
CA VAL A 20 -24.72 -7.54 -6.26
C VAL A 20 -23.25 -7.83 -6.55
N GLU A 21 -22.84 -9.11 -6.63
CA GLU A 21 -21.45 -9.45 -6.97
C GLU A 21 -21.08 -8.96 -8.36
N HIS A 22 -22.00 -9.14 -9.35
CA HIS A 22 -21.76 -8.64 -10.71
C HIS A 22 -21.58 -7.12 -10.77
N GLU A 23 -22.35 -6.36 -10.00
CA GLU A 23 -22.17 -4.91 -9.85
C GLU A 23 -20.84 -4.55 -9.18
N LEU A 24 -20.42 -5.29 -8.17
CA LEU A 24 -19.21 -5.01 -7.42
C LEU A 24 -17.93 -5.41 -8.16
N THR A 25 -17.97 -6.53 -8.91
CA THR A 25 -16.78 -7.13 -9.56
C THR A 25 -16.88 -7.18 -11.07
N GLY A 26 -18.05 -6.85 -11.66
CA GLY A 26 -18.31 -6.88 -13.10
C GLY A 26 -17.51 -5.86 -13.89
N ARG A 27 -17.31 -6.12 -15.19
CA ARG A 27 -16.43 -5.31 -16.06
C ARG A 27 -16.90 -3.87 -16.30
N GLN A 28 -18.19 -3.56 -16.11
CA GLN A 28 -18.76 -2.25 -16.48
C GLN A 28 -19.02 -1.30 -15.31
N ALA A 29 -19.31 -1.81 -14.12
CA ALA A 29 -19.63 -0.98 -12.95
C ALA A 29 -18.75 -1.30 -11.73
N ASN A 30 -17.60 -1.85 -11.95
CA ASN A 30 -16.68 -2.45 -10.99
C ASN A 30 -16.29 -1.48 -9.87
N LEU A 31 -17.06 -1.45 -8.79
CA LEU A 31 -16.75 -0.65 -7.59
C LEU A 31 -15.41 -1.03 -6.97
N VAL A 32 -15.03 -2.31 -7.05
CA VAL A 32 -13.73 -2.80 -6.60
C VAL A 32 -12.62 -2.14 -7.42
N TYR A 33 -12.74 -2.11 -8.73
CA TYR A 33 -11.77 -1.44 -9.60
C TYR A 33 -11.69 0.06 -9.31
N GLN A 34 -12.82 0.74 -9.18
CA GLN A 34 -12.86 2.17 -8.85
C GLN A 34 -12.21 2.46 -7.50
N PHE A 35 -12.45 1.60 -6.50
CA PHE A 35 -11.79 1.70 -5.20
C PHE A 35 -10.27 1.59 -5.33
N VAL A 36 -9.78 0.56 -6.02
CA VAL A 36 -8.34 0.34 -6.22
C VAL A 36 -7.69 1.52 -6.94
N GLU A 37 -8.32 2.03 -8.01
CA GLU A 37 -7.84 3.21 -8.74
C GLU A 37 -7.77 4.47 -7.87
N LEU A 38 -8.75 4.67 -6.99
CA LEU A 38 -8.72 5.77 -6.02
C LEU A 38 -7.55 5.62 -5.03
N VAL A 39 -7.34 4.41 -4.50
CA VAL A 39 -6.20 4.14 -3.60
C VAL A 39 -4.87 4.42 -4.31
N HIS A 40 -4.69 3.90 -5.53
CA HIS A 40 -3.46 4.11 -6.30
C HIS A 40 -3.24 5.59 -6.64
N THR A 41 -4.30 6.30 -6.97
CA THR A 41 -4.24 7.75 -7.25
C THR A 41 -3.82 8.53 -6.01
N ASN A 42 -4.43 8.24 -4.85
CA ASN A 42 -4.09 8.87 -3.59
C ASN A 42 -2.63 8.58 -3.20
N LEU A 43 -2.20 7.33 -3.33
CA LEU A 43 -0.84 6.90 -3.00
C LEU A 43 0.20 7.56 -3.91
N ARG A 44 -0.04 7.64 -5.23
CA ARG A 44 0.83 8.35 -6.17
C ARG A 44 0.89 9.86 -5.90
N SER A 45 -0.23 10.45 -5.50
CA SER A 45 -0.28 11.86 -5.12
C SER A 45 0.58 12.15 -3.88
N TYR A 46 0.46 11.30 -2.86
CA TYR A 46 1.27 11.34 -1.66
C TYR A 46 2.77 11.17 -1.99
N ALA A 47 3.10 10.17 -2.81
CA ALA A 47 4.46 9.87 -3.21
C ALA A 47 5.13 11.06 -3.93
N ARG A 48 4.41 11.71 -4.85
CA ARG A 48 4.90 12.91 -5.54
C ARG A 48 5.18 14.08 -4.59
N THR A 49 4.34 14.25 -3.58
CA THR A 49 4.51 15.33 -2.59
C THR A 49 5.74 15.13 -1.73
N HIS A 50 6.10 13.88 -1.41
CA HIS A 50 7.17 13.55 -0.48
C HIS A 50 8.44 13.00 -1.15
N GLY A 51 8.43 12.80 -2.47
CA GLY A 51 9.58 12.27 -3.21
C GLY A 51 9.81 10.76 -3.02
N TYR A 52 8.73 9.99 -2.78
CA TYR A 52 8.81 8.54 -2.58
C TYR A 52 8.49 7.77 -3.87
N ASP A 53 8.94 6.52 -3.94
CA ASP A 53 8.54 5.54 -4.94
C ASP A 53 7.57 4.53 -4.33
N VAL A 54 6.37 4.41 -4.93
CA VAL A 54 5.29 3.54 -4.46
C VAL A 54 4.87 2.50 -5.51
N GLU A 55 5.51 2.48 -6.69
CA GLU A 55 5.04 1.64 -7.79
C GLU A 55 5.15 0.14 -7.45
N SER A 56 6.22 -0.30 -6.79
CA SER A 56 6.34 -1.69 -6.33
C SER A 56 5.23 -2.10 -5.35
N THR A 57 4.77 -1.16 -4.52
CA THR A 57 3.63 -1.39 -3.62
C THR A 57 2.33 -1.51 -4.41
N ILE A 58 2.12 -0.63 -5.39
CA ILE A 58 0.94 -0.64 -6.27
C ILE A 58 0.87 -1.95 -7.07
N GLU A 59 1.98 -2.40 -7.63
CA GLU A 59 2.09 -3.66 -8.38
C GLU A 59 1.87 -4.90 -7.54
N SER A 60 2.01 -4.82 -6.21
CA SER A 60 1.76 -5.92 -5.28
C SER A 60 0.28 -6.16 -4.96
N LEU A 61 -0.65 -5.53 -5.68
CA LEU A 61 -2.08 -5.76 -5.51
C LEU A 61 -2.42 -7.22 -5.77
N GLY A 62 -2.96 -7.89 -4.74
CA GLY A 62 -3.46 -9.27 -4.85
C GLY A 62 -4.78 -9.35 -5.62
N GLN A 63 -5.12 -10.57 -6.03
CA GLN A 63 -6.43 -10.82 -6.64
C GLN A 63 -7.54 -10.66 -5.59
N PRO A 64 -8.66 -9.98 -5.90
CA PRO A 64 -9.79 -9.90 -4.99
C PRO A 64 -10.35 -11.30 -4.69
N GLU A 65 -10.53 -11.60 -3.42
CA GLU A 65 -11.19 -12.82 -2.95
C GLU A 65 -12.65 -12.54 -2.67
N VAL A 66 -13.53 -13.42 -3.17
CA VAL A 66 -14.98 -13.31 -2.99
C VAL A 66 -15.48 -14.50 -2.18
N ASP A 67 -16.03 -14.24 -1.01
CA ASP A 67 -16.67 -15.25 -0.16
C ASP A 67 -18.18 -15.01 -0.09
N ARG A 68 -18.94 -16.09 -0.30
CA ARG A 68 -20.40 -16.14 -0.20
C ARG A 68 -20.80 -17.07 0.94
N SER A 69 -20.98 -16.54 2.10
CA SER A 69 -21.41 -17.33 3.26
C SER A 69 -22.59 -16.71 3.98
N ALA A 70 -23.51 -17.55 4.45
CA ALA A 70 -24.65 -17.16 5.30
C ALA A 70 -25.50 -16.00 4.74
N GLY A 71 -25.66 -15.89 3.41
CA GLY A 71 -26.41 -14.80 2.78
C GLY A 71 -25.67 -13.44 2.79
N ARG A 72 -24.35 -13.49 2.97
CA ARG A 72 -23.44 -12.34 2.93
C ARG A 72 -22.45 -12.50 1.79
N LEU A 73 -22.17 -11.40 1.09
CA LEU A 73 -21.07 -11.29 0.16
C LEU A 73 -19.93 -10.52 0.83
N THR A 74 -18.76 -11.13 0.90
CA THR A 74 -17.55 -10.48 1.41
C THR A 74 -16.52 -10.44 0.30
N ILE A 75 -15.97 -9.25 0.02
CA ILE A 75 -14.89 -9.07 -0.94
C ILE A 75 -13.68 -8.57 -0.17
N THR A 76 -12.60 -9.35 -0.24
CA THR A 76 -11.33 -9.02 0.37
C THR A 76 -10.36 -8.55 -0.70
N ILE A 77 -9.78 -7.37 -0.51
CA ILE A 77 -8.79 -6.76 -1.39
C ILE A 77 -7.58 -6.39 -0.54
N GLY A 78 -6.38 -6.69 -1.01
CA GLY A 78 -5.17 -6.40 -0.28
C GLY A 78 -3.96 -6.26 -1.19
N TRP A 79 -2.92 -5.67 -0.65
CA TRP A 79 -1.60 -5.57 -1.25
C TRP A 79 -0.66 -6.51 -0.49
N GLU A 80 0.12 -7.32 -1.21
CA GLU A 80 1.05 -8.29 -0.63
C GLU A 80 2.27 -7.60 0.01
N SER A 81 2.56 -6.36 -0.39
CA SER A 81 3.66 -5.57 0.15
C SER A 81 3.36 -5.05 1.55
N GLU A 82 4.21 -5.38 2.53
CA GLU A 82 4.18 -4.79 3.88
C GLU A 82 4.30 -3.26 3.87
N GLN A 83 4.89 -2.69 2.82
CA GLN A 83 5.03 -1.25 2.67
C GLN A 83 3.67 -0.55 2.58
N MET A 84 2.61 -1.23 2.09
CA MET A 84 1.27 -0.64 2.02
C MET A 84 0.75 -0.22 3.39
N ALA A 85 0.97 -1.03 4.43
CA ALA A 85 0.59 -0.66 5.79
C ALA A 85 1.40 0.54 6.30
N ARG A 86 2.69 0.59 5.98
CA ARG A 86 3.55 1.73 6.34
C ARG A 86 3.13 3.01 5.63
N TRP A 87 2.74 2.93 4.36
CA TRP A 87 2.20 4.09 3.64
C TRP A 87 0.86 4.54 4.21
N GLU A 88 -0.06 3.63 4.50
CA GLU A 88 -1.41 3.96 5.01
C GLU A 88 -1.36 4.63 6.38
N PHE A 89 -0.58 4.07 7.32
CA PHE A 89 -0.56 4.48 8.72
C PHE A 89 0.64 5.36 9.10
N GLY A 90 1.60 5.51 8.20
CA GLY A 90 2.88 6.14 8.52
C GLY A 90 3.74 5.28 9.45
N THR A 91 4.88 5.82 9.83
CA THR A 91 5.77 5.23 10.87
C THR A 91 6.26 6.34 11.78
N SER A 92 6.48 6.02 13.05
CA SER A 92 7.11 6.96 13.99
C SER A 92 8.60 7.12 13.71
N ASP A 93 9.18 8.20 14.22
CA ASP A 93 10.62 8.36 14.28
C ASP A 93 11.23 7.20 15.05
N HIS A 94 12.35 6.70 14.57
CA HIS A 94 13.05 5.58 15.21
C HIS A 94 14.55 5.65 14.98
N VAL A 95 15.28 4.96 15.85
CA VAL A 95 16.73 4.83 15.74
C VAL A 95 17.05 3.50 15.07
N ILE A 96 17.88 3.55 14.03
CA ILE A 96 18.43 2.35 13.40
C ILE A 96 19.78 2.06 14.04
N GLN A 97 19.94 0.84 14.58
CA GLN A 97 21.17 0.35 15.16
C GLN A 97 21.64 -0.90 14.42
N PRO A 98 22.94 -1.15 14.34
CA PRO A 98 23.45 -2.39 13.76
C PRO A 98 23.11 -3.59 14.66
N VAL A 99 22.72 -4.72 14.03
CA VAL A 99 22.33 -5.94 14.75
C VAL A 99 23.48 -6.92 14.84
N ASN A 100 24.30 -7.05 13.78
CA ASN A 100 25.37 -8.05 13.65
C ASN A 100 26.74 -7.40 13.35
N ALA A 101 26.90 -6.13 13.62
CA ALA A 101 28.14 -5.37 13.37
C ALA A 101 28.24 -4.24 14.40
N ASP A 102 29.43 -3.67 14.56
CA ASP A 102 29.65 -2.55 15.48
C ASP A 102 29.14 -1.21 14.93
N VAL A 103 28.94 -1.12 13.60
CA VAL A 103 28.51 0.09 12.92
C VAL A 103 27.57 -0.22 11.75
N LEU A 104 26.68 0.72 11.45
CA LEU A 104 25.91 0.73 10.20
C LEU A 104 26.86 1.11 9.06
N SER A 105 26.80 0.40 7.93
CA SER A 105 27.58 0.71 6.73
C SER A 105 26.65 0.78 5.50
N PHE A 106 26.60 1.94 4.87
CA PHE A 106 25.80 2.16 3.66
C PHE A 106 26.43 3.20 2.72
N VAL A 107 25.93 3.29 1.49
CA VAL A 107 26.33 4.32 0.54
C VAL A 107 25.25 5.39 0.47
N TRP A 108 25.66 6.64 0.75
CA TRP A 108 24.77 7.80 0.69
C TRP A 108 25.07 8.61 -0.58
N GLU A 109 24.16 8.62 -1.54
CA GLU A 109 24.41 9.22 -2.86
C GLU A 109 24.48 10.75 -2.84
N ASN A 110 23.61 11.40 -2.09
CA ASN A 110 23.57 12.85 -1.96
C ASN A 110 23.65 13.29 -0.49
N PRO A 111 24.78 13.03 0.20
CA PRO A 111 24.87 13.32 1.61
C PRO A 111 25.09 14.82 1.86
N PRO A 112 24.77 15.32 3.07
CA PRO A 112 25.11 16.66 3.50
C PRO A 112 26.64 16.89 3.53
N GLN A 113 27.04 18.16 3.63
CA GLN A 113 28.45 18.53 3.49
C GLN A 113 29.36 17.86 4.54
N TRP A 114 28.91 17.76 5.78
CA TRP A 114 29.71 17.12 6.84
C TRP A 114 30.06 15.64 6.53
N VAL A 115 29.17 14.90 5.87
CA VAL A 115 29.46 13.50 5.43
C VAL A 115 30.54 13.49 4.36
N ARG A 116 30.52 14.45 3.43
CA ARG A 116 31.52 14.55 2.36
C ARG A 116 32.91 14.93 2.88
N GLU A 117 32.96 15.61 4.03
CA GLU A 117 34.19 16.01 4.67
C GLU A 117 34.78 14.89 5.53
N GLU A 118 33.94 14.02 6.09
CA GLU A 118 34.34 13.00 7.07
C GLU A 118 34.49 11.60 6.45
N PHE A 119 33.78 11.30 5.36
CA PHE A 119 33.73 9.96 4.76
C PHE A 119 34.28 9.92 3.34
N ASP A 120 34.89 8.81 2.97
CA ASP A 120 35.43 8.57 1.64
C ASP A 120 34.32 8.32 0.62
N GLN A 121 34.57 8.77 -0.63
CA GLN A 121 33.71 8.42 -1.77
C GLN A 121 33.67 6.90 -1.98
N ALA A 122 32.48 6.34 -2.16
CA ALA A 122 32.29 4.92 -2.33
C ALA A 122 32.98 4.42 -3.61
N ARG A 123 33.65 3.25 -3.51
CA ARG A 123 34.29 2.57 -4.65
C ARG A 123 33.60 1.25 -4.94
N SER A 124 33.50 0.90 -6.21
CA SER A 124 33.09 -0.43 -6.63
C SER A 124 34.22 -1.45 -6.37
N SER A 125 33.87 -2.74 -6.39
CA SER A 125 34.87 -3.83 -6.31
C SER A 125 35.95 -3.78 -7.41
N GLY A 126 35.75 -3.04 -8.50
CA GLY A 126 36.74 -2.76 -9.54
C GLY A 126 37.52 -1.45 -9.35
N GLY A 127 37.45 -0.82 -8.18
CA GLY A 127 38.18 0.42 -7.86
C GLY A 127 37.62 1.70 -8.46
N GLN A 128 36.54 1.64 -9.24
CA GLN A 128 35.88 2.82 -9.81
C GLN A 128 35.05 3.53 -8.73
N PHE A 129 35.02 4.86 -8.75
CA PHE A 129 34.14 5.65 -7.88
C PHE A 129 32.68 5.41 -8.25
N ARG A 130 31.86 5.18 -7.23
CA ARG A 130 30.40 5.18 -7.35
C ARG A 130 29.87 6.57 -7.01
N SER A 131 28.68 6.88 -7.49
CA SER A 131 27.92 8.01 -7.00
C SER A 131 27.62 7.79 -5.50
N GLY A 132 28.20 8.60 -4.63
CA GLY A 132 27.95 8.57 -3.19
C GLY A 132 29.19 8.35 -2.30
N TYR A 133 28.94 8.39 -1.00
CA TYR A 133 29.95 8.26 0.04
C TYR A 133 29.64 7.02 0.90
N ARG A 134 30.69 6.28 1.29
CA ARG A 134 30.54 5.15 2.21
C ARG A 134 30.56 5.68 3.64
N VAL A 135 29.41 5.58 4.29
CA VAL A 135 29.18 6.12 5.63
C VAL A 135 29.18 4.98 6.66
N PHE A 136 29.79 5.22 7.81
CA PHE A 136 29.83 4.32 8.94
C PHE A 136 29.32 5.08 10.17
N LEU A 137 28.20 4.63 10.75
CA LEU A 137 27.59 5.26 11.93
C LEU A 137 27.31 4.21 13.00
N PRO A 138 27.52 4.52 14.29
CA PRO A 138 27.13 3.62 15.38
C PRO A 138 25.61 3.44 15.43
N GLU A 139 24.87 4.50 15.13
CA GLU A 139 23.41 4.53 15.02
C GLU A 139 22.99 5.73 14.15
N THR A 140 21.76 5.75 13.70
CA THR A 140 21.19 6.90 13.02
C THR A 140 19.71 7.06 13.38
N GLU A 141 19.30 8.31 13.63
CA GLU A 141 17.91 8.66 13.78
C GLU A 141 17.27 8.81 12.39
N VAL A 142 16.13 8.18 12.20
CA VAL A 142 15.35 8.25 10.97
C VAL A 142 13.99 8.82 11.28
N SER A 143 13.64 9.89 10.61
CA SER A 143 12.29 10.44 10.67
C SER A 143 11.29 9.42 10.13
N GLY A 144 10.18 9.28 10.83
CA GLY A 144 9.10 8.43 10.40
C GLY A 144 8.46 8.90 9.08
N LEU A 145 7.66 8.04 8.50
CA LEU A 145 6.87 8.36 7.32
C LEU A 145 5.54 8.98 7.76
N PRO A 146 5.12 10.13 7.20
CA PRO A 146 3.77 10.62 7.43
C PRO A 146 2.72 9.65 6.85
N GLU A 147 1.53 9.60 7.45
CA GLU A 147 0.44 8.75 6.93
C GLU A 147 -0.08 9.25 5.57
N SER A 148 -0.27 8.35 4.61
CA SER A 148 -0.87 8.71 3.32
C SER A 148 -2.39 8.70 3.35
N ARG A 149 -2.99 7.85 4.19
CA ARG A 149 -4.43 7.60 4.30
C ARG A 149 -5.09 7.16 2.99
N ALA A 150 -4.32 6.59 2.06
CA ALA A 150 -4.76 6.31 0.69
C ALA A 150 -6.00 5.40 0.64
N ILE A 151 -6.03 4.35 1.46
CA ILE A 151 -7.16 3.42 1.58
C ILE A 151 -8.34 4.10 2.28
N ARG A 152 -8.10 4.76 3.40
CA ARG A 152 -9.14 5.42 4.21
C ARG A 152 -9.87 6.50 3.42
N ASP A 153 -9.14 7.32 2.68
CA ASP A 153 -9.72 8.40 1.89
C ASP A 153 -10.46 7.86 0.66
N ALA A 154 -9.99 6.77 0.03
CA ALA A 154 -10.71 6.08 -1.02
C ALA A 154 -12.05 5.49 -0.52
N LEU A 155 -12.06 4.82 0.64
CA LEU A 155 -13.29 4.31 1.27
C LEU A 155 -14.29 5.42 1.58
N ASN A 156 -13.81 6.55 2.11
CA ASN A 156 -14.66 7.70 2.40
C ASN A 156 -15.23 8.32 1.11
N GLY A 157 -14.44 8.34 0.03
CA GLY A 157 -14.90 8.76 -1.30
C GLY A 157 -16.04 7.90 -1.81
N LEU A 158 -15.88 6.58 -1.78
CA LEU A 158 -16.92 5.64 -2.20
C LEU A 158 -18.21 5.76 -1.37
N ARG A 159 -18.09 5.87 -0.05
CA ARG A 159 -19.25 6.03 0.83
C ARG A 159 -20.09 7.24 0.47
N ARG A 160 -19.46 8.37 0.09
CA ARG A 160 -20.16 9.57 -0.34
C ARG A 160 -20.93 9.35 -1.64
N VAL A 161 -20.33 8.65 -2.61
CA VAL A 161 -20.98 8.33 -3.89
C VAL A 161 -22.17 7.40 -3.68
N MET A 162 -22.07 6.40 -2.81
CA MET A 162 -23.15 5.45 -2.52
C MET A 162 -24.29 6.04 -1.68
N SER A 163 -24.08 7.20 -1.05
CA SER A 163 -25.06 7.88 -0.18
C SER A 163 -25.78 9.03 -0.87
N ALA A 164 -25.40 9.35 -2.11
CA ALA A 164 -25.99 10.42 -2.92
C ALA A 164 -27.07 9.89 -3.85
#